data_eab87b4be4f6c7184eb4d12e12d2cee2
#
_entry.id   eab87b4be4f6c7184eb4d12e12d2cee2
#
_cell.length_a   1.000
_cell.length_b   1.000
_cell.length_c   1.000
_cell.angle_alpha   90.00
_cell.angle_beta   90.00
_cell.angle_gamma   90.00
#
_symmetry.space_group_name_H-M   'P 1'
#
loop_
_entity.id
_entity.type
_entity.pdbx_description
1 polymer ?
#
loop_
_entity_poly.entity_id
_entity_poly.type
_entity_poly.pdbx_seq_one_letter_code
_entity_poly.pdbx_strand_id
1 'polypeptide(L)'
;MTASEIGLLETLSSLFTRAETALGPFTVEDDPAWPSPCLQGVAGPGRRYWQPVRQQPRPEAPLAGLGAALDCPIPASLEAFYGSFFSDPITLPSPWGSLSLTLPWSAEEWPRLLENQLGHCLQQRRFKLEPAPFIAVREGDEDGIISLRLRDGAVVLEWPGQRTRETLAPSLDAFLRQLLDAL
;
A
#
# COMPACT_ATOMS: atom_id res chain seq x y z
N MET A 1 4.01 -3.73 -19.61
CA MET A 1 3.20 -4.36 -18.55
C MET A 1 3.00 -5.82 -18.84
N THR A 2 3.26 -6.68 -17.87
CA THR A 2 2.98 -8.11 -17.94
C THR A 2 1.50 -8.39 -17.68
N ALA A 3 1.01 -9.59 -18.05
CA ALA A 3 -0.37 -9.99 -17.74
C ALA A 3 -0.67 -9.96 -16.22
N SER A 4 0.31 -10.31 -15.39
CA SER A 4 0.20 -10.27 -13.92
C SER A 4 0.05 -8.84 -13.38
N GLU A 5 0.79 -7.88 -13.94
CA GLU A 5 0.66 -6.46 -13.55
C GLU A 5 -0.69 -5.89 -13.95
N ILE A 6 -1.22 -6.27 -15.13
CA ILE A 6 -2.55 -5.86 -15.57
C ILE A 6 -3.62 -6.39 -14.60
N GLY A 7 -3.56 -7.66 -14.27
CA GLY A 7 -4.49 -8.27 -13.30
C GLY A 7 -4.46 -7.61 -11.93
N LEU A 8 -3.28 -7.26 -11.43
CA LEU A 8 -3.13 -6.53 -10.15
C LEU A 8 -3.77 -5.15 -10.22
N LEU A 9 -3.57 -4.41 -11.31
CA LEU A 9 -4.18 -3.10 -11.51
C LEU A 9 -5.71 -3.16 -11.60
N GLU A 10 -6.24 -4.19 -12.23
CA GLU A 10 -7.69 -4.44 -12.32
C GLU A 10 -8.26 -4.79 -10.94
N THR A 11 -7.55 -5.61 -10.17
CA THR A 11 -7.95 -5.97 -8.79
C THR A 11 -7.96 -4.74 -7.89
N LEU A 12 -6.93 -3.87 -7.95
CA LEU A 12 -6.91 -2.62 -7.19
C LEU A 12 -8.04 -1.66 -7.60
N SER A 13 -8.29 -1.49 -8.91
CA SER A 13 -9.40 -0.66 -9.38
C SER A 13 -10.74 -1.17 -8.87
N SER A 14 -10.95 -2.48 -8.91
CA SER A 14 -12.18 -3.12 -8.41
C SER A 14 -12.31 -2.94 -6.89
N LEU A 15 -11.20 -3.09 -6.17
CA LEU A 15 -11.16 -2.91 -4.71
C LEU A 15 -11.59 -1.48 -4.32
N PHE A 16 -11.05 -0.46 -4.99
CA PHE A 16 -11.41 0.93 -4.72
C PHE A 16 -12.88 1.22 -5.02
N THR A 17 -13.38 0.74 -6.15
CA THR A 17 -14.79 0.92 -6.53
C THR A 17 -15.74 0.24 -5.53
N ARG A 18 -15.43 -0.98 -5.11
CA ARG A 18 -16.23 -1.70 -4.11
C ARG A 18 -16.11 -1.07 -2.73
N ALA A 19 -14.93 -0.63 -2.34
CA ALA A 19 -14.74 0.08 -1.07
C ALA A 19 -15.56 1.36 -1.00
N GLU A 20 -15.56 2.19 -2.05
CA GLU A 20 -16.40 3.39 -2.11
C GLU A 20 -17.90 3.05 -2.06
N THR A 21 -18.32 1.97 -2.73
CA THR A 21 -19.71 1.50 -2.70
C THR A 21 -20.14 1.02 -1.32
N ALA A 22 -19.25 0.28 -0.63
CA ALA A 22 -19.55 -0.32 0.67
C ALA A 22 -19.41 0.66 1.85
N LEU A 23 -18.42 1.55 1.79
CA LEU A 23 -18.05 2.45 2.89
C LEU A 23 -18.59 3.88 2.71
N GLY A 24 -19.07 4.20 1.51
CA GLY A 24 -19.46 5.56 1.11
C GLY A 24 -18.32 6.37 0.54
N PRO A 25 -18.60 7.63 0.11
CA PRO A 25 -17.60 8.51 -0.49
C PRO A 25 -16.46 8.80 0.48
N PHE A 26 -15.22 8.74 -0.03
CA PHE A 26 -14.06 9.04 0.77
C PHE A 26 -13.92 10.55 1.01
N THR A 27 -13.56 10.92 2.22
CA THR A 27 -13.32 12.32 2.60
C THR A 27 -12.03 12.47 3.39
N VAL A 28 -11.35 13.59 3.20
CA VAL A 28 -10.11 13.95 3.89
C VAL A 28 -10.21 15.38 4.41
N GLU A 29 -9.42 15.74 5.39
CA GLU A 29 -9.25 17.13 5.81
C GLU A 29 -8.66 17.97 4.68
N ASP A 30 -9.20 19.18 4.48
CA ASP A 30 -8.72 20.10 3.44
C ASP A 30 -7.48 20.83 3.95
N ASP A 31 -6.32 20.28 3.66
CA ASP A 31 -5.02 20.86 4.01
C ASP A 31 -4.30 21.38 2.76
N PRO A 32 -4.18 22.71 2.58
CA PRO A 32 -3.45 23.29 1.45
C PRO A 32 -1.96 22.92 1.40
N ALA A 33 -1.38 22.49 2.53
CA ALA A 33 0.02 22.04 2.60
C ALA A 33 0.22 20.63 2.03
N TRP A 34 -0.87 19.86 1.84
CA TRP A 34 -0.85 18.49 1.30
C TRP A 34 -1.68 18.34 0.02
N PRO A 35 -1.30 18.99 -1.07
CA PRO A 35 -2.01 18.88 -2.33
C PRO A 35 -1.88 17.48 -2.92
N SER A 36 -2.94 17.02 -3.59
CA SER A 36 -2.95 15.73 -4.27
C SER A 36 -3.84 15.77 -5.51
N PRO A 37 -3.50 15.01 -6.56
CA PRO A 37 -4.37 14.81 -7.70
C PRO A 37 -5.67 14.05 -7.33
N CYS A 38 -5.71 13.40 -6.16
CA CYS A 38 -6.88 12.67 -5.66
C CYS A 38 -8.00 13.58 -5.19
N LEU A 39 -7.71 14.84 -4.82
CA LEU A 39 -8.68 15.77 -4.27
C LEU A 39 -9.77 16.13 -5.28
N GLN A 40 -11.01 16.08 -4.82
CA GLN A 40 -12.22 16.38 -5.58
C GLN A 40 -12.93 17.63 -4.99
N GLY A 41 -14.24 17.74 -5.16
CA GLY A 41 -15.06 18.81 -4.63
C GLY A 41 -15.08 18.90 -3.10
N VAL A 42 -15.72 19.95 -2.59
CA VAL A 42 -15.91 20.20 -1.15
C VAL A 42 -16.91 19.19 -0.59
N ALA A 43 -16.56 18.52 0.50
CA ALA A 43 -17.41 17.54 1.20
C ALA A 43 -18.14 18.17 2.41
N GLY A 44 -17.65 19.31 2.91
CA GLY A 44 -18.19 20.04 4.05
C GLY A 44 -17.17 21.05 4.59
N PRO A 45 -17.45 21.72 5.72
CA PRO A 45 -16.51 22.66 6.31
C PRO A 45 -15.16 21.98 6.63
N GLY A 46 -14.07 22.45 6.02
CA GLY A 46 -12.72 21.93 6.21
C GLY A 46 -12.49 20.52 5.69
N ARG A 47 -13.35 20.00 4.81
CA ARG A 47 -13.22 18.65 4.24
C ARG A 47 -13.42 18.64 2.74
N ARG A 48 -12.67 17.75 2.07
CA ARG A 48 -12.78 17.48 0.63
C ARG A 48 -13.13 16.01 0.37
N TYR A 49 -13.87 15.78 -0.70
CA TYR A 49 -13.94 14.44 -1.28
C TYR A 49 -12.62 14.10 -1.95
N TRP A 50 -12.28 12.82 -2.01
CA TRP A 50 -11.15 12.35 -2.76
C TRP A 50 -11.44 10.99 -3.39
N GLN A 51 -10.69 10.63 -4.41
CA GLN A 51 -10.75 9.32 -5.06
C GLN A 51 -9.34 8.91 -5.49
N PRO A 52 -9.02 7.60 -5.47
CA PRO A 52 -7.76 7.11 -6.02
C PRO A 52 -7.60 7.50 -7.49
N VAL A 53 -6.43 8.00 -7.85
CA VAL A 53 -6.11 8.45 -9.21
C VAL A 53 -4.94 7.68 -9.76
N ARG A 54 -5.05 7.16 -10.99
CA ARG A 54 -3.94 6.47 -11.64
C ARG A 54 -2.76 7.42 -11.84
N GLN A 55 -1.56 6.93 -11.51
CA GLN A 55 -0.33 7.68 -11.77
C GLN A 55 -0.07 7.73 -13.28
N GLN A 56 0.02 8.93 -13.83
CA GLN A 56 0.28 9.17 -15.25
C GLN A 56 1.27 10.32 -15.43
N PRO A 57 2.43 10.07 -16.07
CA PRO A 57 2.89 8.74 -16.50
C PRO A 57 3.15 7.82 -15.30
N ARG A 58 2.93 6.52 -15.48
CA ARG A 58 3.30 5.54 -14.46
C ARG A 58 4.82 5.54 -14.28
N PRO A 59 5.35 5.65 -13.06
CA PRO A 59 6.78 5.53 -12.82
C PRO A 59 7.28 4.14 -13.25
N GLU A 60 8.43 4.08 -13.90
CA GLU A 60 8.95 2.85 -14.51
C GLU A 60 9.47 1.86 -13.46
N ALA A 61 10.19 2.36 -12.46
CA ALA A 61 10.70 1.56 -11.34
C ALA A 61 10.76 2.41 -10.06
N PRO A 62 9.60 2.71 -9.46
CA PRO A 62 9.54 3.66 -8.34
C PRO A 62 10.32 3.23 -7.10
N LEU A 63 10.55 1.93 -6.93
CA LEU A 63 11.28 1.36 -5.80
C LEU A 63 12.72 0.95 -6.12
N ALA A 64 13.27 1.32 -7.30
CA ALA A 64 14.63 0.95 -7.69
C ALA A 64 15.69 1.39 -6.67
N GLY A 65 15.55 2.59 -6.08
CA GLY A 65 16.42 3.09 -5.03
C GLY A 65 16.38 2.24 -3.76
N LEU A 66 15.21 1.73 -3.38
CA LEU A 66 15.05 0.81 -2.26
C LEU A 66 15.74 -0.53 -2.55
N GLY A 67 15.56 -1.09 -3.75
CA GLY A 67 16.22 -2.31 -4.18
C GLY A 67 17.74 -2.20 -4.15
N ALA A 68 18.28 -1.09 -4.65
CA ALA A 68 19.72 -0.81 -4.62
C ALA A 68 20.25 -0.69 -3.17
N ALA A 69 19.55 0.03 -2.29
CA ALA A 69 19.95 0.22 -0.90
C ALA A 69 19.90 -1.09 -0.09
N LEU A 70 19.00 -1.99 -0.44
CA LEU A 70 18.83 -3.30 0.21
C LEU A 70 19.68 -4.40 -0.42
N ASP A 71 20.30 -4.14 -1.58
CA ASP A 71 20.95 -5.18 -2.40
C ASP A 71 20.01 -6.39 -2.65
N CYS A 72 18.77 -6.07 -2.99
CA CYS A 72 17.70 -7.05 -3.24
C CYS A 72 16.85 -6.61 -4.44
N PRO A 73 16.49 -7.51 -5.35
CA PRO A 73 15.56 -7.19 -6.41
C PRO A 73 14.17 -6.92 -5.84
N ILE A 74 13.50 -5.90 -6.38
CA ILE A 74 12.11 -5.59 -6.03
C ILE A 74 11.18 -6.39 -6.96
N PRO A 75 10.22 -7.16 -6.41
CA PRO A 75 9.23 -7.86 -7.22
C PRO A 75 8.40 -6.89 -8.09
N ALA A 76 8.15 -7.27 -9.34
CA ALA A 76 7.36 -6.46 -10.29
C ALA A 76 5.94 -6.15 -9.76
N SER A 77 5.37 -7.05 -8.96
CA SER A 77 4.07 -6.82 -8.29
C SER A 77 4.11 -5.67 -7.29
N LEU A 78 5.21 -5.49 -6.56
CA LEU A 78 5.37 -4.39 -5.61
C LEU A 78 5.60 -3.05 -6.34
N GLU A 79 6.41 -3.06 -7.40
CA GLU A 79 6.57 -1.90 -8.29
C GLU A 79 5.24 -1.52 -8.94
N ALA A 80 4.45 -2.51 -9.35
CA ALA A 80 3.12 -2.29 -9.91
C ALA A 80 2.16 -1.70 -8.87
N PHE A 81 2.16 -2.21 -7.65
CA PHE A 81 1.31 -1.73 -6.56
C PHE A 81 1.58 -0.24 -6.28
N TYR A 82 2.81 0.11 -5.96
CA TYR A 82 3.16 1.48 -5.61
C TYR A 82 3.12 2.46 -6.78
N GLY A 83 3.44 2.02 -7.99
CA GLY A 83 3.41 2.85 -9.20
C GLY A 83 2.02 2.95 -9.85
N SER A 84 0.97 2.39 -9.26
CA SER A 84 -0.35 2.30 -9.88
C SER A 84 -1.23 3.52 -9.65
N PHE A 85 -1.43 3.88 -8.39
CA PHE A 85 -2.37 4.92 -7.97
C PHE A 85 -1.73 5.86 -6.94
N PHE A 86 -2.18 7.09 -6.94
CA PHE A 86 -2.18 7.95 -5.78
C PHE A 86 -3.46 7.69 -4.98
N SER A 87 -3.35 7.63 -3.66
CA SER A 87 -4.47 7.34 -2.76
C SER A 87 -4.14 7.78 -1.34
N ASP A 88 -5.12 8.31 -0.62
CA ASP A 88 -5.07 8.32 0.85
C ASP A 88 -5.21 6.89 1.37
N PRO A 89 -4.74 6.56 2.58
CA PRO A 89 -5.00 5.26 3.18
C PRO A 89 -6.50 4.92 3.20
N ILE A 90 -6.85 3.74 2.68
CA ILE A 90 -8.21 3.23 2.71
C ILE A 90 -8.26 2.09 3.71
N THR A 91 -9.08 2.26 4.75
CA THR A 91 -9.30 1.23 5.76
C THR A 91 -10.36 0.25 5.27
N LEU A 92 -9.97 -1.00 5.14
CA LEU A 92 -10.77 -2.09 4.59
C LEU A 92 -10.99 -3.18 5.64
N PRO A 93 -12.18 -3.81 5.70
CA PRO A 93 -12.36 -5.03 6.46
C PRO A 93 -11.54 -6.17 5.85
N SER A 94 -11.06 -7.07 6.68
CA SER A 94 -10.34 -8.26 6.25
C SER A 94 -10.49 -9.41 7.24
N PRO A 95 -10.12 -10.65 6.88
CA PRO A 95 -10.08 -11.77 7.83
C PRO A 95 -9.13 -11.54 9.01
N TRP A 96 -8.21 -10.60 8.89
CA TRP A 96 -7.19 -10.28 9.92
C TRP A 96 -7.49 -8.99 10.69
N GLY A 97 -8.70 -8.44 10.58
CA GLY A 97 -9.09 -7.15 11.15
C GLY A 97 -9.13 -6.03 10.10
N SER A 98 -9.25 -4.79 10.55
CA SER A 98 -9.23 -3.64 9.65
C SER A 98 -7.81 -3.36 9.18
N LEU A 99 -7.63 -3.22 7.87
CA LEU A 99 -6.34 -2.93 7.23
C LEU A 99 -6.41 -1.61 6.47
N SER A 100 -5.42 -0.74 6.65
CA SER A 100 -5.23 0.46 5.86
C SER A 100 -4.14 0.24 4.80
N LEU A 101 -4.52 0.23 3.52
CA LEU A 101 -3.57 0.16 2.41
C LEU A 101 -2.77 1.46 2.32
N THR A 102 -1.46 1.33 2.13
CA THR A 102 -0.53 2.47 2.08
C THR A 102 -0.05 2.67 0.65
N LEU A 103 -0.52 3.72 0.01
CA LEU A 103 -0.08 4.20 -1.30
C LEU A 103 0.42 5.65 -1.17
N PRO A 104 1.20 6.19 -2.11
CA PRO A 104 1.56 7.59 -2.08
C PRO A 104 0.32 8.46 -2.34
N TRP A 105 0.17 9.56 -1.59
CA TRP A 105 -0.91 10.53 -1.77
C TRP A 105 -0.68 11.44 -2.98
N SER A 106 0.60 11.74 -3.25
CA SER A 106 1.03 12.57 -4.36
C SER A 106 2.47 12.22 -4.79
N ALA A 107 2.94 12.83 -5.87
CA ALA A 107 4.31 12.62 -6.34
C ALA A 107 5.36 13.14 -5.34
N GLU A 108 5.03 14.16 -4.57
CA GLU A 108 5.90 14.78 -3.57
C GLU A 108 6.17 13.86 -2.37
N GLU A 109 5.33 12.84 -2.15
CA GLU A 109 5.50 11.89 -1.05
C GLU A 109 6.51 10.77 -1.33
N TRP A 110 6.90 10.56 -2.57
CA TRP A 110 7.80 9.47 -2.92
C TRP A 110 9.11 9.42 -2.10
N PRO A 111 9.84 10.55 -1.88
CA PRO A 111 11.06 10.49 -1.07
C PRO A 111 10.80 10.00 0.34
N ARG A 112 9.76 10.50 1.01
CA ARG A 112 9.37 10.12 2.37
C ARG A 112 8.93 8.65 2.44
N LEU A 113 8.17 8.19 1.44
CA LEU A 113 7.75 6.79 1.37
C LEU A 113 8.96 5.86 1.26
N LEU A 114 9.92 6.19 0.39
CA LEU A 114 11.13 5.39 0.22
C LEU A 114 12.01 5.37 1.48
N GLU A 115 12.15 6.50 2.17
CA GLU A 115 12.86 6.58 3.45
C GLU A 115 12.20 5.70 4.52
N ASN A 116 10.87 5.74 4.63
CA ASN A 116 10.12 4.92 5.57
C ASN A 116 10.24 3.42 5.23
N GLN A 117 10.15 3.05 3.96
CA GLN A 117 10.35 1.68 3.49
C GLN A 117 11.75 1.16 3.83
N LEU A 118 12.77 1.97 3.55
CA LEU A 118 14.14 1.62 3.87
C LEU A 118 14.35 1.46 5.38
N GLY A 119 13.87 2.41 6.18
CA GLY A 119 13.95 2.35 7.64
C GLY A 119 13.31 1.09 8.20
N HIS A 120 12.12 0.73 7.71
CA HIS A 120 11.41 -0.48 8.07
C HIS A 120 12.23 -1.75 7.73
N CYS A 121 12.73 -1.87 6.50
CA CYS A 121 13.54 -3.00 6.08
C CYS A 121 14.87 -3.12 6.83
N LEU A 122 15.51 -2.00 7.16
CA LEU A 122 16.73 -2.00 7.97
C LEU A 122 16.45 -2.45 9.41
N GLN A 123 15.31 -2.07 9.97
CA GLN A 123 14.88 -2.57 11.29
C GLN A 123 14.66 -4.09 11.26
N GLN A 124 13.99 -4.61 10.24
CA GLN A 124 13.81 -6.06 10.06
C GLN A 124 15.16 -6.79 10.03
N ARG A 125 16.17 -6.27 9.31
CA ARG A 125 17.53 -6.84 9.28
C ARG A 125 18.18 -6.88 10.67
N ARG A 126 17.97 -5.87 11.53
CA ARG A 126 18.46 -5.88 12.93
C ARG A 126 17.87 -7.05 13.72
N PHE A 127 16.65 -7.44 13.42
CA PHE A 127 15.99 -8.63 14.01
C PHE A 127 16.29 -9.93 13.27
N LYS A 128 17.20 -9.90 12.28
CA LYS A 128 17.56 -11.07 11.43
C LYS A 128 16.37 -11.58 10.61
N LEU A 129 15.46 -10.69 10.25
CA LEU A 129 14.37 -10.96 9.32
C LEU A 129 14.78 -10.57 7.90
N GLU A 130 14.22 -11.26 6.92
CA GLU A 130 14.36 -10.88 5.51
C GLU A 130 13.61 -9.57 5.23
N PRO A 131 14.15 -8.69 4.36
CA PRO A 131 13.47 -7.46 3.98
C PRO A 131 12.09 -7.74 3.38
N ALA A 132 11.13 -7.01 3.88
CA ALA A 132 9.74 -7.04 3.43
C ALA A 132 9.17 -5.62 3.54
N PRO A 133 9.14 -4.84 2.44
CA PRO A 133 8.51 -3.54 2.42
C PRO A 133 7.03 -3.61 2.82
N PHE A 134 6.57 -2.64 3.61
CA PHE A 134 5.17 -2.62 4.05
C PHE A 134 4.24 -2.23 2.89
N ILE A 135 3.01 -2.71 2.89
CA ILE A 135 1.95 -2.40 1.92
C ILE A 135 0.64 -1.96 2.58
N ALA A 136 0.48 -2.28 3.86
CA ALA A 136 -0.67 -1.89 4.66
C ALA A 136 -0.32 -1.89 6.14
N VAL A 137 -1.19 -1.29 6.95
CA VAL A 137 -1.15 -1.32 8.41
C VAL A 137 -2.43 -1.97 8.92
N ARG A 138 -2.33 -2.85 9.90
CA ARG A 138 -3.48 -3.35 10.64
C ARG A 138 -3.85 -2.36 11.71
N GLU A 139 -5.10 -1.91 11.71
CA GLU A 139 -5.61 -0.98 12.71
C GLU A 139 -6.17 -1.73 13.93
N GLY A 140 -6.01 -1.17 15.12
CA GLY A 140 -6.54 -1.71 16.37
C GLY A 140 -5.53 -1.68 17.52
N ASP A 141 -5.81 -2.46 18.57
CA ASP A 141 -5.04 -2.46 19.82
C ASP A 141 -3.62 -3.04 19.69
N GLU A 142 -3.36 -3.78 18.62
CA GLU A 142 -2.04 -4.32 18.29
C GLU A 142 -1.64 -3.89 16.89
N ASP A 143 -0.77 -2.90 16.80
CA ASP A 143 -0.26 -2.38 15.54
C ASP A 143 0.50 -3.45 14.75
N GLY A 144 -0.18 -4.03 13.78
CA GLY A 144 0.42 -4.97 12.85
C GLY A 144 0.80 -4.30 11.54
N ILE A 145 1.90 -4.71 10.96
CA ILE A 145 2.35 -4.24 9.66
C ILE A 145 2.18 -5.36 8.65
N ILE A 146 1.52 -5.05 7.53
CA ILE A 146 1.38 -5.98 6.41
C ILE A 146 2.49 -5.66 5.42
N SER A 147 3.35 -6.63 5.16
CA SER A 147 4.55 -6.46 4.34
C SER A 147 4.63 -7.50 3.24
N LEU A 148 5.29 -7.17 2.14
CA LEU A 148 5.57 -8.09 1.04
C LEU A 148 7.01 -8.57 1.13
N ARG A 149 7.22 -9.85 1.35
CA ARG A 149 8.53 -10.47 1.45
C ARG A 149 9.22 -10.49 0.08
N LEU A 150 10.39 -9.85 -0.02
CA LEU A 150 11.08 -9.65 -1.31
C LEU A 150 11.51 -10.96 -1.97
N ARG A 151 11.87 -11.98 -1.18
CA ARG A 151 12.39 -13.26 -1.69
C ARG A 151 11.39 -14.02 -2.56
N ASP A 152 10.12 -14.03 -2.20
CA ASP A 152 9.11 -14.90 -2.81
C ASP A 152 7.77 -14.21 -3.08
N GLY A 153 7.63 -12.93 -2.73
CA GLY A 153 6.41 -12.15 -2.97
C GLY A 153 5.24 -12.49 -2.02
N ALA A 154 5.47 -13.33 -1.01
CA ALA A 154 4.44 -13.64 -0.03
C ALA A 154 4.10 -12.42 0.83
N VAL A 155 2.82 -12.25 1.14
CA VAL A 155 2.33 -11.20 2.04
C VAL A 155 2.31 -11.73 3.46
N VAL A 156 2.89 -10.98 4.37
CA VAL A 156 3.05 -11.36 5.78
C VAL A 156 2.53 -10.27 6.71
N LEU A 157 1.97 -10.69 7.85
CA LEU A 157 1.68 -9.84 8.99
C LEU A 157 2.85 -9.95 9.98
N GLU A 158 3.34 -8.84 10.44
CA GLU A 158 4.43 -8.74 11.39
C GLU A 158 4.15 -7.65 12.43
N TRP A 159 4.83 -7.73 13.58
CA TRP A 159 4.73 -6.75 14.65
C TRP A 159 6.08 -6.10 14.89
N PRO A 160 6.14 -4.76 15.02
CA PRO A 160 7.38 -4.04 15.28
C PRO A 160 8.13 -4.61 16.48
N GLY A 161 9.43 -4.88 16.29
CA GLY A 161 10.28 -5.42 17.35
C GLY A 161 10.14 -6.92 17.63
N GLN A 162 9.26 -7.62 16.93
CA GLN A 162 9.10 -9.07 17.04
C GLN A 162 9.78 -9.80 15.87
N ARG A 163 10.12 -11.07 16.09
CA ARG A 163 10.72 -11.92 15.05
C ARG A 163 9.70 -12.83 14.35
N THR A 164 8.49 -12.84 14.85
CA THR A 164 7.41 -13.67 14.31
C THR A 164 6.73 -12.97 13.14
N ARG A 165 6.43 -13.74 12.12
CA ARG A 165 5.64 -13.33 10.94
C ARG A 165 4.60 -14.39 10.65
N GLU A 166 3.41 -13.96 10.33
CA GLU A 166 2.33 -14.80 9.85
C GLU A 166 2.17 -14.61 8.34
N THR A 167 2.16 -15.68 7.56
CA THR A 167 1.90 -15.58 6.11
C THR A 167 0.40 -15.49 5.87
N LEU A 168 -0.05 -14.39 5.28
CA LEU A 168 -1.46 -14.11 4.98
C LEU A 168 -1.85 -14.62 3.59
N ALA A 169 -0.94 -14.46 2.62
CA ALA A 169 -1.18 -14.85 1.23
C ALA A 169 0.12 -15.21 0.51
N PRO A 170 0.07 -16.09 -0.51
CA PRO A 170 1.25 -16.48 -1.27
C PRO A 170 1.74 -15.40 -2.25
N SER A 171 0.92 -14.40 -2.54
CA SER A 171 1.24 -13.28 -3.44
C SER A 171 0.41 -12.05 -3.13
N LEU A 172 0.84 -10.91 -3.64
CA LEU A 172 0.11 -9.65 -3.51
C LEU A 172 -1.27 -9.71 -4.19
N ASP A 173 -1.37 -10.32 -5.37
CA ASP A 173 -2.66 -10.47 -6.07
C ASP A 173 -3.64 -11.33 -5.24
N ALA A 174 -3.17 -12.45 -4.68
CA ALA A 174 -3.99 -13.29 -3.81
C ALA A 174 -4.46 -12.54 -2.54
N PHE A 175 -3.61 -11.72 -1.97
CA PHE A 175 -3.94 -10.87 -0.82
C PHE A 175 -5.02 -9.83 -1.16
N LEU A 176 -4.83 -9.09 -2.26
CA LEU A 176 -5.79 -8.06 -2.69
C LEU A 176 -7.16 -8.66 -3.05
N ARG A 177 -7.19 -9.86 -3.64
CA ARG A 177 -8.45 -10.58 -3.89
C ARG A 177 -9.18 -10.94 -2.60
N GLN A 178 -8.46 -11.37 -1.56
CA GLN A 178 -9.08 -11.64 -0.25
C GLN A 178 -9.68 -10.37 0.37
N LEU A 179 -9.04 -9.20 0.19
CA LEU A 179 -9.63 -7.92 0.62
C LEU A 179 -10.87 -7.57 -0.21
N LEU A 180 -10.82 -7.83 -1.52
CA LEU A 180 -11.95 -7.61 -2.41
C LEU A 180 -13.15 -8.49 -2.05
N ASP A 181 -12.90 -9.74 -1.68
CA ASP A 181 -13.94 -10.71 -1.29
C ASP A 181 -14.56 -10.40 0.09
N ALA A 182 -13.85 -9.64 0.94
CA ALA A 182 -14.32 -9.22 2.26
C ALA A 182 -15.21 -7.96 2.24
N LEU A 183 -15.29 -7.25 1.09
CA LEU A 183 -16.16 -6.09 0.84
C LEU A 183 -17.50 -6.53 0.27
#